data_77839611d27ada2d6604210de401f8fb
#
_entry.id   77839611d27ada2d6604210de401f8fb
#
_cell.length_a   1.000
_cell.length_b   1.000
_cell.length_c   1.000
_cell.angle_alpha   90.00
_cell.angle_beta   90.00
_cell.angle_gamma   90.00
#
_symmetry.space_group_name_H-M   'P 1'
#
loop_
_entity.id
_entity.type
_entity.pdbx_description
1 polymer ?
#
loop_
_entity_poly.entity_id
_entity_poly.type
_entity_poly.pdbx_seq_one_letter_code
_entity_poly.pdbx_strand_id
1 'polypeptide(L)'
;ARPRVGVVHWVLIGLPVAVNGLEEGEFSDDVTPRGKPGPQAPYGARQGINNYTDWFAGDNDMRGDYHGYDGPCPPWNDEIIHHYVFTVYALNIDQLPVSGRFGGPEVRAAIFGHVLAEASLTGTYTLNPKLGA
;
A
#
# COMPACT_ATOMS: atom_id res chain seq x y z
N ALA A 1 7.73 23.91 5.86
CA ALA A 1 6.79 22.83 6.15
C ALA A 1 7.53 21.70 6.87
N ARG A 2 6.88 21.06 7.81
CA ARG A 2 7.48 19.92 8.51
C ARG A 2 7.60 18.74 7.54
N PRO A 3 8.72 17.99 7.59
CA PRO A 3 8.77 16.71 6.92
C PRO A 3 7.64 15.83 7.46
N ARG A 4 6.86 15.25 6.58
CA ARG A 4 5.79 14.34 6.97
C ARG A 4 6.33 12.92 7.01
N VAL A 5 5.90 12.16 8.01
CA VAL A 5 6.21 10.74 8.07
C VAL A 5 5.48 10.06 6.91
N GLY A 6 6.18 9.23 6.17
CA GLY A 6 5.58 8.45 5.09
C GLY A 6 4.52 7.49 5.62
N VAL A 7 3.42 7.40 4.90
CA VAL A 7 2.33 6.47 5.21
C VAL A 7 2.35 5.36 4.16
N VAL A 8 2.36 4.11 4.60
CA VAL A 8 2.30 2.97 3.71
C VAL A 8 0.84 2.61 3.45
N HIS A 9 0.40 2.83 2.22
CA HIS A 9 -0.98 2.58 1.80
C HIS A 9 -1.17 1.18 1.21
N TRP A 10 -0.11 0.56 0.71
CA TRP A 10 -0.24 -0.72 0.02
C TRP A 10 1.08 -1.48 0.05
N VAL A 11 0.99 -2.76 0.38
CA VAL A 11 2.13 -3.68 0.34
C VAL A 11 1.70 -4.94 -0.42
N LEU A 12 2.36 -5.21 -1.53
CA LEU A 12 2.08 -6.39 -2.36
C LEU A 12 3.39 -7.11 -2.64
N ILE A 13 3.44 -8.40 -2.35
CA ILE A 13 4.62 -9.25 -2.57
C ILE A 13 4.25 -10.53 -3.30
N GLY A 14 5.23 -11.14 -3.92
CA GLY A 14 5.06 -12.44 -4.59
C GLY A 14 4.31 -12.36 -5.92
N LEU A 15 4.28 -11.18 -6.55
CA LEU A 15 3.66 -11.05 -7.87
C LEU A 15 4.53 -11.80 -8.89
N PRO A 16 3.97 -12.77 -9.65
CA PRO A 16 4.76 -13.53 -10.62
C PRO A 16 5.31 -12.66 -11.75
N VAL A 17 6.50 -12.99 -12.25
CA VAL A 17 7.12 -12.26 -13.37
C VAL A 17 6.29 -12.32 -14.65
N ALA A 18 5.42 -13.30 -14.80
CA ALA A 18 4.53 -13.42 -15.94
C ALA A 18 3.42 -12.38 -15.96
N VAL A 19 3.16 -11.71 -14.83
CA VAL A 19 2.16 -10.65 -14.74
C VAL A 19 2.80 -9.36 -15.24
N ASN A 20 2.34 -8.86 -16.39
CA ASN A 20 2.93 -7.70 -17.05
C ASN A 20 2.30 -6.37 -16.62
N GLY A 21 1.18 -6.42 -15.93
CA GLY A 21 0.49 -5.23 -15.47
C GLY A 21 -0.73 -5.59 -14.65
N LEU A 22 -1.33 -4.58 -14.04
CA LEU A 22 -2.53 -4.72 -13.22
C LEU A 22 -3.64 -3.88 -13.84
N GLU A 23 -4.86 -4.40 -13.84
CA GLU A 23 -6.02 -3.64 -14.30
C GLU A 23 -6.40 -2.57 -13.28
N GLU A 24 -6.99 -1.50 -13.76
CA GLU A 24 -7.50 -0.44 -12.89
C GLU A 24 -8.52 -1.01 -11.91
N GLY A 25 -8.33 -0.73 -10.63
CA GLY A 25 -9.23 -1.19 -9.57
C GLY A 25 -9.08 -2.65 -9.17
N GLU A 26 -8.22 -3.42 -9.83
CA GLU A 26 -8.08 -4.86 -9.58
C GLU A 26 -7.72 -5.15 -8.12
N PHE A 27 -6.92 -4.29 -7.51
CA PHE A 27 -6.49 -4.44 -6.11
C PHE A 27 -7.08 -3.37 -5.19
N SER A 28 -7.92 -2.49 -5.71
CA SER A 28 -8.52 -1.42 -4.91
C SER A 28 -10.00 -1.26 -5.28
N ASP A 29 -10.85 -1.81 -4.44
CA ASP A 29 -12.29 -1.76 -4.63
C ASP A 29 -12.91 -1.17 -3.36
N ASP A 30 -12.80 0.15 -3.22
CA ASP A 30 -13.28 0.93 -2.07
C ASP A 30 -12.64 0.54 -0.73
N VAL A 31 -12.88 1.37 0.28
CA VAL A 31 -12.50 1.09 1.66
C VAL A 31 -13.46 0.07 2.24
N THR A 32 -12.91 -0.97 2.82
CA THR A 32 -13.68 -2.01 3.49
C THR A 32 -13.57 -1.79 5.00
N PRO A 33 -14.68 -1.52 5.70
CA PRO A 33 -14.65 -1.40 7.15
C PRO A 33 -13.99 -2.63 7.79
N ARG A 34 -13.08 -2.40 8.75
CA ARG A 34 -12.28 -3.41 9.42
C ARG A 34 -11.22 -4.08 8.54
N GLY A 35 -11.05 -3.60 7.31
CA GLY A 35 -10.00 -4.03 6.40
C GLY A 35 -10.42 -5.11 5.40
N LYS A 36 -9.82 -5.06 4.22
CA LYS A 36 -9.95 -6.15 3.25
C LYS A 36 -9.29 -7.40 3.79
N PRO A 37 -9.83 -8.58 3.49
CA PRO A 37 -9.20 -9.83 3.91
C PRO A 37 -7.85 -10.04 3.25
N GLY A 38 -6.97 -10.75 3.92
CA GLY A 38 -5.64 -11.08 3.44
C GLY A 38 -4.98 -12.09 4.36
N PRO A 39 -3.71 -12.40 4.11
CA PRO A 39 -2.80 -11.81 3.13
C PRO A 39 -2.96 -12.30 1.68
N GLN A 40 -3.72 -13.36 1.41
CA GLN A 40 -3.85 -13.92 0.07
C GLN A 40 -4.44 -12.89 -0.91
N ALA A 41 -3.86 -12.82 -2.10
CA ALA A 41 -4.23 -11.89 -3.16
C ALA A 41 -4.23 -12.60 -4.51
N PRO A 42 -4.77 -11.96 -5.57
CA PRO A 42 -4.75 -12.54 -6.91
C PRO A 42 -3.34 -12.92 -7.37
N TYR A 43 -3.25 -13.85 -8.30
CA TYR A 43 -2.00 -14.36 -8.91
C TYR A 43 -1.08 -15.09 -7.92
N GLY A 44 -1.60 -15.56 -6.78
CA GLY A 44 -0.78 -16.18 -5.76
C GLY A 44 0.09 -15.21 -4.98
N ALA A 45 -0.12 -13.92 -5.17
CA ALA A 45 0.57 -12.88 -4.42
C ALA A 45 0.02 -12.77 -2.99
N ARG A 46 0.70 -11.98 -2.16
CA ARG A 46 0.26 -11.70 -0.79
C ARG A 46 0.31 -10.20 -0.53
N GLN A 47 -0.64 -9.71 0.24
CA GLN A 47 -0.68 -8.31 0.63
C GLN A 47 -0.44 -8.18 2.12
N GLY A 48 0.44 -7.24 2.49
CA GLY A 48 0.67 -6.90 3.88
C GLY A 48 -0.37 -5.93 4.42
N ILE A 49 -0.30 -5.70 5.73
CA ILE A 49 -1.13 -4.67 6.36
C ILE A 49 -0.57 -3.28 6.02
N ASN A 50 -1.47 -2.35 5.79
CA ASN A 50 -1.12 -0.97 5.54
C ASN A 50 -1.34 -0.11 6.80
N ASN A 51 -1.00 1.17 6.74
CA ASN A 51 -1.06 2.04 7.92
C ASN A 51 -2.48 2.39 8.38
N TYR A 52 -3.52 2.07 7.62
CA TYR A 52 -4.88 2.19 8.13
C TYR A 52 -5.13 1.28 9.33
N THR A 53 -4.41 0.16 9.44
CA THR A 53 -4.46 -0.71 10.61
C THR A 53 -4.18 0.08 11.90
N ASP A 54 -3.10 0.86 11.90
CA ASP A 54 -2.75 1.69 13.06
C ASP A 54 -3.69 2.90 13.20
N TRP A 55 -4.10 3.47 12.09
CA TRP A 55 -4.96 4.64 12.07
C TRP A 55 -6.31 4.36 12.73
N PHE A 56 -6.90 3.22 12.42
CA PHE A 56 -8.22 2.86 12.96
C PHE A 56 -8.17 2.02 14.23
N ALA A 57 -7.00 1.82 14.84
CA ALA A 57 -6.85 0.94 16.01
C ALA A 57 -7.74 1.35 17.19
N GLY A 58 -8.03 2.64 17.34
CA GLY A 58 -8.88 3.17 18.41
C GLY A 58 -10.36 3.29 18.06
N ASP A 59 -10.76 2.91 16.85
CA ASP A 59 -12.13 3.04 16.37
C ASP A 59 -12.84 1.69 16.42
N ASN A 60 -13.89 1.58 17.26
CA ASN A 60 -14.58 0.30 17.45
C ASN A 60 -15.27 -0.23 16.19
N ASP A 61 -15.63 0.67 15.25
CA ASP A 61 -16.32 0.28 14.02
C ASP A 61 -15.36 -0.01 12.87
N MET A 62 -14.17 0.60 12.89
CA MET A 62 -13.23 0.55 11.77
C MET A 62 -11.96 -0.24 12.07
N ARG A 63 -11.67 -0.56 13.33
CA ARG A 63 -10.44 -1.29 13.67
C ARG A 63 -10.39 -2.66 13.01
N GLY A 64 -9.19 -3.05 12.59
CA GLY A 64 -8.95 -4.35 11.96
C GLY A 64 -7.61 -4.36 11.27
N ASP A 65 -7.27 -5.49 10.67
CA ASP A 65 -6.06 -5.61 9.85
C ASP A 65 -6.39 -5.22 8.41
N TYR A 66 -5.83 -4.10 7.98
CA TYR A 66 -6.08 -3.55 6.65
C TYR A 66 -5.04 -4.07 5.66
N HIS A 67 -5.41 -5.12 4.94
CA HIS A 67 -4.65 -5.62 3.81
C HIS A 67 -5.08 -4.89 2.54
N GLY A 68 -4.18 -4.84 1.55
CA GLY A 68 -4.52 -4.30 0.25
C GLY A 68 -4.43 -2.78 0.19
N TYR A 69 -5.10 -2.23 -0.81
CA TYR A 69 -5.06 -0.81 -1.14
C TYR A 69 -6.46 -0.23 -1.14
N ASP A 70 -6.68 0.81 -0.35
CA ASP A 70 -7.98 1.46 -0.21
C ASP A 70 -8.04 2.82 -0.91
N GLY A 71 -7.07 3.12 -1.76
CA GLY A 71 -7.03 4.36 -2.51
C GLY A 71 -6.45 5.54 -1.73
N PRO A 72 -6.23 6.68 -2.40
CA PRO A 72 -5.78 7.88 -1.74
C PRO A 72 -6.93 8.51 -0.95
N CYS A 73 -6.65 8.90 0.30
CA CYS A 73 -7.64 9.55 1.15
C CYS A 73 -6.95 10.60 2.05
N PRO A 74 -6.46 11.70 1.47
CA PRO A 74 -5.89 12.78 2.27
C PRO A 74 -6.99 13.53 3.03
N PRO A 75 -6.65 14.24 4.11
CA PRO A 75 -7.63 15.10 4.80
C PRO A 75 -8.22 16.14 3.83
N TRP A 76 -9.53 16.32 3.86
CA TRP A 76 -10.24 17.22 2.94
C TRP A 76 -9.81 18.68 3.10
N ASN A 77 -9.33 19.06 4.28
CA ASN A 77 -8.92 20.42 4.60
C ASN A 77 -7.39 20.62 4.54
N ASP A 78 -6.65 19.63 4.04
CA ASP A 78 -5.20 19.77 3.94
C ASP A 78 -4.84 20.74 2.81
N GLU A 79 -3.97 21.69 3.12
CA GLU A 79 -3.52 22.72 2.18
C GLU A 79 -2.47 22.20 1.20
N ILE A 80 -1.98 20.97 1.39
CA ILE A 80 -0.94 20.36 0.58
C ILE A 80 -1.55 19.26 -0.28
N ILE A 81 -1.23 19.28 -1.57
CA ILE A 81 -1.56 18.17 -2.46
C ILE A 81 -0.66 17.01 -2.11
N HIS A 82 -1.24 15.87 -1.80
CA HIS A 82 -0.49 14.69 -1.41
C HIS A 82 0.05 13.95 -2.63
N HIS A 83 1.27 13.43 -2.50
CA HIS A 83 1.94 12.62 -3.51
C HIS A 83 1.88 11.16 -3.09
N TYR A 84 1.42 10.31 -4.02
CA TYR A 84 1.31 8.88 -3.81
C TYR A 84 2.30 8.19 -4.74
N VAL A 85 3.34 7.59 -4.15
CA VAL A 85 4.41 6.95 -4.89
C VAL A 85 4.17 5.44 -4.94
N PHE A 86 4.05 4.90 -6.14
CA PHE A 86 3.99 3.47 -6.38
C PHE A 86 5.37 3.01 -6.84
N THR A 87 5.97 2.10 -6.10
CA THR A 87 7.28 1.56 -6.46
C THR A 87 7.18 0.06 -6.63
N VAL A 88 7.67 -0.43 -7.77
CA VAL A 88 7.78 -1.85 -8.03
C VAL A 88 9.24 -2.26 -7.97
N TYR A 89 9.52 -3.38 -7.31
CA TYR A 89 10.88 -3.92 -7.15
C TYR A 89 10.98 -5.27 -7.83
N ALA A 90 12.00 -5.44 -8.66
CA ALA A 90 12.38 -6.74 -9.17
C ALA A 90 13.41 -7.35 -8.21
N LEU A 91 13.12 -8.55 -7.74
CA LEU A 91 13.95 -9.21 -6.72
C LEU A 91 14.67 -10.42 -7.30
N ASN A 92 15.81 -10.77 -6.69
CA ASN A 92 16.59 -11.95 -7.08
C ASN A 92 16.20 -13.21 -6.31
N ILE A 93 15.08 -13.19 -5.59
CA ILE A 93 14.54 -14.34 -4.86
C ILE A 93 13.08 -14.54 -5.25
N ASP A 94 12.64 -15.80 -5.30
CA ASP A 94 11.27 -16.12 -5.72
C ASP A 94 10.23 -15.78 -4.66
N GLN A 95 10.59 -15.91 -3.40
CA GLN A 95 9.68 -15.64 -2.29
C GLN A 95 10.38 -14.88 -1.17
N LEU A 96 9.72 -13.85 -0.66
CA LEU A 96 10.21 -13.14 0.51
C LEU A 96 9.93 -13.96 1.77
N PRO A 97 10.93 -14.02 2.70
CA PRO A 97 10.76 -14.77 3.95
C PRO A 97 9.96 -13.97 4.98
N VAL A 98 8.78 -13.52 4.61
CA VAL A 98 7.84 -12.88 5.52
C VAL A 98 6.57 -13.72 5.60
N SER A 99 6.00 -13.82 6.78
CA SER A 99 4.81 -14.62 7.01
C SER A 99 3.98 -14.03 8.14
N GLY A 100 2.76 -14.54 8.28
CA GLY A 100 1.86 -14.06 9.30
C GLY A 100 1.41 -12.63 9.04
N ARG A 101 1.42 -11.84 10.09
CA ARG A 101 1.01 -10.43 10.05
C ARG A 101 2.24 -9.57 9.74
N PHE A 102 2.36 -9.16 8.49
CA PHE A 102 3.49 -8.34 8.02
C PHE A 102 2.99 -7.05 7.38
N GLY A 103 3.84 -6.04 7.37
CA GLY A 103 3.57 -4.74 6.74
C GLY A 103 4.79 -4.19 6.03
N GLY A 104 4.78 -2.90 5.74
CA GLY A 104 5.87 -2.21 5.05
C GLY A 104 7.25 -2.41 5.67
N PRO A 105 7.43 -2.22 6.98
CA PRO A 105 8.74 -2.38 7.61
C PRO A 105 9.34 -3.77 7.43
N GLU A 106 8.55 -4.84 7.57
CA GLU A 106 9.00 -6.21 7.43
C GLU A 106 9.41 -6.52 5.99
N VAL A 107 8.63 -6.03 5.02
CA VAL A 107 8.94 -6.21 3.60
C VAL A 107 10.19 -5.40 3.23
N ARG A 108 10.30 -4.17 3.69
CA ARG A 108 11.48 -3.33 3.43
C ARG A 108 12.76 -3.97 3.94
N ALA A 109 12.72 -4.56 5.14
CA ALA A 109 13.86 -5.28 5.69
C ALA A 109 14.16 -6.55 4.88
N ALA A 110 13.13 -7.27 4.45
CA ALA A 110 13.31 -8.53 3.72
C ALA A 110 13.88 -8.35 2.31
N ILE A 111 13.56 -7.24 1.63
CA ILE A 111 14.07 -7.00 0.28
C ILE A 111 15.50 -6.47 0.27
N PHE A 112 16.03 -6.04 1.42
CA PHE A 112 17.37 -5.48 1.49
C PHE A 112 18.40 -6.49 0.96
N GLY A 113 19.22 -6.02 0.01
CA GLY A 113 20.23 -6.85 -0.65
C GLY A 113 19.71 -7.75 -1.76
N HIS A 114 18.39 -7.72 -2.04
CA HIS A 114 17.77 -8.59 -3.05
C HIS A 114 17.18 -7.83 -4.23
N VAL A 115 17.28 -6.51 -4.24
CA VAL A 115 16.69 -5.68 -5.30
C VAL A 115 17.59 -5.66 -6.52
N LEU A 116 17.07 -6.14 -7.65
CA LEU A 116 17.76 -6.09 -8.95
C LEU A 116 17.50 -4.78 -9.68
N ALA A 117 16.28 -4.29 -9.59
CA ALA A 117 15.83 -3.06 -10.23
C ALA A 117 14.58 -2.54 -9.54
N GLU A 118 14.34 -1.24 -9.72
CA GLU A 118 13.11 -0.63 -9.22
C GLU A 118 12.62 0.42 -10.19
N ALA A 119 11.32 0.67 -10.18
CA ALA A 119 10.68 1.72 -10.94
C ALA A 119 9.56 2.33 -10.12
N SER A 120 9.35 3.62 -10.25
CA SER A 120 8.35 4.34 -9.49
C SER A 120 7.45 5.18 -10.40
N LEU A 121 6.20 5.30 -9.98
CA LEU A 121 5.21 6.19 -10.58
C LEU A 121 4.59 7.00 -9.45
N THR A 122 4.51 8.31 -9.63
CA THR A 122 3.91 9.19 -8.62
C THR A 122 2.61 9.77 -9.14
N GLY A 123 1.55 9.60 -8.38
CA GLY A 123 0.29 10.28 -8.59
C GLY A 123 0.07 11.34 -7.52
N THR A 124 -0.79 12.30 -7.82
CA THR A 124 -1.18 13.34 -6.87
C THR A 124 -2.68 13.28 -6.64
N TYR A 125 -3.09 13.66 -5.43
CA TYR A 125 -4.50 13.65 -5.08
C TYR A 125 -4.78 14.64 -3.95
N THR A 126 -5.93 15.29 -4.02
CA THR A 126 -6.42 16.14 -2.95
C THR A 126 -7.94 16.03 -2.86
N LEU A 127 -8.47 16.13 -1.64
CA LEU A 127 -9.90 16.28 -1.38
C LEU A 127 -10.27 17.73 -1.03
N ASN A 128 -9.29 18.64 -1.02
CA ASN A 128 -9.54 20.05 -0.75
C ASN A 128 -9.98 20.76 -2.02
N PRO A 129 -11.24 21.20 -2.12
CA PRO A 129 -11.75 21.83 -3.34
C PRO A 129 -11.03 23.14 -3.71
N LYS A 130 -10.31 23.76 -2.76
CA LYS A 130 -9.53 24.98 -3.00
C LYS A 130 -8.23 24.72 -3.76
N LEU A 131 -7.74 23.49 -3.79
CA LEU A 131 -6.50 23.12 -4.45
C LEU A 131 -6.71 22.63 -5.88
N GLY A 132 -7.95 22.70 -6.35
CA GLY A 132 -8.29 22.34 -7.70
C GLY A 132 -8.62 20.87 -7.90
N ALA A 133 -9.03 20.54 -9.08
CA ALA A 133 -9.46 19.21 -9.46
C ALA A 133 -8.30 18.29 -9.77
#